data_d557befeb5ea287bd5d6b1246e6c975c
#
_entry.id   d557befeb5ea287bd5d6b1246e6c975c
#
_cell.length_a   1.000
_cell.length_b   1.000
_cell.length_c   1.000
_cell.angle_alpha   90.00
_cell.angle_beta   90.00
_cell.angle_gamma   90.00
#
_symmetry.space_group_name_H-M   'P 1'
#
loop_
_entity.id
_entity.type
_entity.pdbx_description
1 polymer ?
#
loop_
_entity_poly.entity_id
_entity_poly.type
_entity_poly.pdbx_seq_one_letter_code
_entity_poly.pdbx_strand_id
1 'polypeptide(L)'
;HRSELIVEVLRDRNALYRETATGAQNDYTLKLVNKTQVAHGYRISLKAPDGLVLQKGEVTVQATAEQVLSMPMTVVANSKVAGKRDIAFVIEATDGSSREEIKTSFFGPTP
;
A
#
# COMPACT_ATOMS: atom_id res chain seq x y z
N HIS A 1 10.19 -4.76 22.81
CA HIS A 1 10.47 -5.12 21.42
C HIS A 1 10.35 -3.89 20.51
N ARG A 2 11.39 -3.64 19.78
CA ARG A 2 11.50 -2.43 18.97
C ARG A 2 11.20 -2.73 17.51
N SER A 3 10.32 -1.94 16.92
CA SER A 3 10.05 -2.06 15.48
C SER A 3 11.21 -1.45 14.69
N GLU A 4 11.75 -2.21 13.73
CA GLU A 4 12.82 -1.75 12.85
C GLU A 4 12.28 -1.24 11.51
N LEU A 5 10.99 -1.32 11.32
CA LEU A 5 10.31 -0.86 10.12
C LEU A 5 9.08 -0.08 10.55
N ILE A 6 8.98 1.17 10.11
CA ILE A 6 7.82 2.00 10.36
C ILE A 6 7.14 2.26 9.03
N VAL A 7 5.84 2.01 8.96
CA VAL A 7 5.06 2.24 7.74
C VAL A 7 3.80 3.02 8.08
N GLU A 8 3.48 3.99 7.23
CA GLU A 8 2.27 4.77 7.32
C GLU A 8 1.63 4.83 5.93
N VAL A 9 0.31 4.69 5.89
CA VAL A 9 -0.45 4.79 4.64
C VAL A 9 -1.41 5.95 4.76
N LEU A 10 -1.28 6.92 3.85
CA LEU A 10 -2.14 8.10 3.81
C LEU A 10 -3.01 8.03 2.55
N ARG A 11 -4.29 8.33 2.70
CA ARG A 11 -5.22 8.38 1.57
C ARG A 11 -5.17 9.75 0.91
N ASP A 12 -5.44 9.78 -0.41
CA ASP A 12 -5.58 11.03 -1.13
C ASP A 12 -6.76 11.81 -0.54
N ARG A 13 -6.53 13.06 -0.17
CA ARG A 13 -7.55 13.92 0.42
C ARG A 13 -8.40 14.64 -0.62
N ASN A 14 -7.95 14.67 -1.88
CA ASN A 14 -8.64 15.41 -2.92
C ASN A 14 -9.84 14.67 -3.47
N ALA A 15 -9.81 13.33 -3.43
CA ALA A 15 -10.90 12.52 -3.94
C ALA A 15 -10.97 11.21 -3.16
N LEU A 16 -12.20 10.76 -2.89
CA LEU A 16 -12.41 9.48 -2.22
C LEU A 16 -12.04 8.33 -3.16
N TYR A 17 -12.40 8.48 -4.44
CA TYR A 17 -12.03 7.53 -5.49
C TYR A 17 -12.11 8.26 -6.83
N ARG A 18 -11.51 7.66 -7.85
CA ARG A 18 -11.65 8.12 -9.25
C ARG A 18 -12.31 7.03 -10.04
N GLU A 19 -13.24 7.39 -10.90
CA GLU A 19 -13.89 6.44 -11.79
C GLU A 19 -12.95 6.08 -12.93
N THR A 20 -12.95 4.80 -13.30
CA THR A 20 -12.14 4.28 -14.40
C THR A 20 -13.02 3.44 -15.31
N ALA A 21 -12.49 3.02 -16.45
CA ALA A 21 -13.23 2.15 -17.39
C ALA A 21 -13.64 0.83 -16.74
N THR A 22 -12.88 0.34 -15.78
CA THR A 22 -13.16 -0.94 -15.12
C THR A 22 -13.85 -0.79 -13.76
N GLY A 23 -14.03 0.46 -13.28
CA GLY A 23 -14.69 0.69 -11.99
C GLY A 23 -14.15 1.91 -11.28
N ALA A 24 -13.24 1.71 -10.33
CA ALA A 24 -12.71 2.80 -9.54
C ALA A 24 -11.25 2.57 -9.20
N GLN A 25 -10.56 3.66 -8.85
CA GLN A 25 -9.21 3.58 -8.30
C GLN A 25 -9.10 4.48 -7.09
N ASN A 26 -8.27 4.07 -6.14
CA ASN A 26 -7.93 4.88 -4.97
C ASN A 26 -6.42 5.10 -4.96
N ASP A 27 -6.03 6.33 -4.63
CA ASP A 27 -4.62 6.71 -4.55
C ASP A 27 -4.22 6.87 -3.09
N TYR A 28 -3.03 6.39 -2.77
CA TYR A 28 -2.47 6.43 -1.42
C TYR A 28 -1.03 6.90 -1.50
N THR A 29 -0.52 7.42 -0.40
CA THR A 29 0.91 7.64 -0.21
C THR A 29 1.37 6.70 0.88
N LEU A 30 2.34 5.86 0.56
CA LEU A 30 2.94 4.95 1.52
C LEU A 30 4.28 5.53 1.96
N LYS A 31 4.43 5.74 3.28
CA LYS A 31 5.68 6.19 3.86
C LYS A 31 6.33 5.02 4.59
N LEU A 32 7.59 4.79 4.31
CA LEU A 32 8.35 3.68 4.86
C LEU A 32 9.65 4.22 5.45
N VAL A 33 9.97 3.81 6.67
CA VAL A 33 11.22 4.20 7.32
C VAL A 33 11.98 2.93 7.69
N ASN A 34 13.19 2.80 7.15
CA ASN A 34 14.11 1.74 7.55
C ASN A 34 14.85 2.22 8.80
N LYS A 35 14.47 1.70 9.97
CA LYS A 35 15.05 2.11 11.25
C LYS A 35 16.32 1.33 11.59
N THR A 36 16.76 0.45 10.69
CA THR A 36 17.96 -0.33 10.94
C THR A 36 19.22 0.41 10.51
N GLN A 37 20.37 -0.13 10.87
CA GLN A 37 21.67 0.46 10.54
C GLN A 37 22.22 -0.03 9.20
N VAL A 38 21.44 -0.85 8.47
CA VAL A 38 21.87 -1.41 7.19
C VAL A 38 20.78 -1.23 6.15
N ALA A 39 21.16 -1.25 4.88
CA ALA A 39 20.19 -1.18 3.79
C ALA A 39 19.36 -2.46 3.73
N HIS A 40 18.08 -2.31 3.39
CA HIS A 40 17.16 -3.42 3.18
C HIS A 40 16.35 -3.22 1.92
N GLY A 41 16.01 -4.34 1.27
CA GLY A 41 14.95 -4.35 0.28
C GLY A 41 13.62 -4.63 0.97
N TYR A 42 12.56 -4.01 0.48
CA TYR A 42 11.21 -4.22 1.01
C TYR A 42 10.26 -4.52 -0.13
N ARG A 43 9.47 -5.58 0.04
CA ARG A 43 8.44 -5.97 -0.92
C ARG A 43 7.11 -5.42 -0.43
N ILE A 44 6.41 -4.71 -1.32
CA ILE A 44 5.12 -4.11 -1.01
C ILE A 44 4.07 -4.84 -1.82
N SER A 45 3.07 -5.39 -1.14
CA SER A 45 1.98 -6.12 -1.75
C SER A 45 0.65 -5.69 -1.15
N LEU A 46 -0.45 -6.15 -1.74
CA LEU A 46 -1.79 -5.81 -1.30
C LEU A 46 -2.52 -7.07 -0.86
N LYS A 47 -3.16 -6.97 0.29
CA LYS A 47 -4.09 -7.98 0.78
C LYS A 47 -5.49 -7.39 0.66
N ALA A 48 -6.31 -7.94 -0.24
CA ALA A 48 -7.61 -7.36 -0.56
C ALA A 48 -8.57 -8.42 -1.10
N PRO A 49 -9.89 -8.14 -1.06
CA PRO A 49 -10.86 -9.00 -1.72
C PRO A 49 -10.60 -9.11 -3.22
N ASP A 50 -11.15 -10.15 -3.84
CA ASP A 50 -11.06 -10.33 -5.28
C ASP A 50 -11.60 -9.10 -6.00
N GLY A 51 -10.92 -8.73 -7.09
CA GLY A 51 -11.32 -7.59 -7.88
C GLY A 51 -10.56 -6.31 -7.56
N LEU A 52 -9.71 -6.30 -6.52
CA LEU A 52 -8.88 -5.16 -6.15
C LEU A 52 -7.41 -5.55 -6.25
N VAL A 53 -6.64 -4.76 -7.00
CA VAL A 53 -5.22 -5.05 -7.22
C VAL A 53 -4.42 -3.75 -7.21
N LEU A 54 -3.12 -3.88 -6.94
CA LEU A 54 -2.19 -2.78 -7.12
C LEU A 54 -2.02 -2.53 -8.63
N GLN A 55 -2.14 -1.27 -9.03
CA GLN A 55 -2.05 -0.91 -10.45
C GLN A 55 -0.75 -1.40 -11.09
N LYS A 56 0.36 -1.27 -10.39
CA LYS A 56 1.67 -1.70 -10.88
C LYS A 56 2.07 -3.08 -10.38
N GLY A 57 1.16 -3.77 -9.67
CA GLY A 57 1.47 -5.04 -9.06
C GLY A 57 2.36 -4.91 -7.84
N GLU A 58 2.91 -6.02 -7.41
CA GLU A 58 3.84 -6.06 -6.28
C GLU A 58 5.12 -5.33 -6.66
N VAL A 59 5.63 -4.48 -5.77
CA VAL A 59 6.86 -3.72 -6.02
C VAL A 59 7.88 -4.00 -4.93
N THR A 60 9.16 -3.90 -5.29
CA THR A 60 10.26 -4.02 -4.34
C THR A 60 11.06 -2.72 -4.39
N VAL A 61 11.35 -2.16 -3.23
CA VAL A 61 12.11 -0.91 -3.11
C VAL A 61 13.31 -1.13 -2.21
N GLN A 62 14.32 -0.30 -2.38
CA GLN A 62 15.53 -0.33 -1.55
C GLN A 62 15.55 0.91 -0.67
N ALA A 63 15.85 0.70 0.61
CA ALA A 63 16.02 1.81 1.56
C ALA A 63 17.36 1.64 2.26
N THR A 64 18.17 2.69 2.23
CA THR A 64 19.41 2.71 2.99
C THR A 64 19.11 2.83 4.48
N ALA A 65 20.14 2.69 5.30
CA ALA A 65 19.99 2.80 6.75
C ALA A 65 19.30 4.12 7.12
N GLU A 66 18.26 4.06 7.92
CA GLU A 66 17.50 5.19 8.44
C GLU A 66 16.81 6.04 7.37
N GLN A 67 16.75 5.56 6.13
CA GLN A 67 16.11 6.30 5.04
C GLN A 67 14.59 6.30 5.18
N VAL A 68 13.99 7.45 4.83
CA VAL A 68 12.54 7.61 4.72
C VAL A 68 12.18 7.64 3.24
N LEU A 69 11.28 6.75 2.84
CA LEU A 69 10.74 6.72 1.48
C LEU A 69 9.27 7.12 1.51
N SER A 70 8.86 7.89 0.51
CA SER A 70 7.46 8.28 0.32
C SER A 70 7.08 7.93 -1.11
N MET A 71 6.07 7.08 -1.27
CA MET A 71 5.75 6.50 -2.58
C MET A 71 4.26 6.57 -2.87
N PRO A 72 3.88 6.97 -4.09
CA PRO A 72 2.48 6.86 -4.48
C PRO A 72 2.13 5.41 -4.76
N MET A 73 0.98 4.98 -4.28
CA MET A 73 0.44 3.64 -4.52
C MET A 73 -0.99 3.77 -4.99
N THR A 74 -1.34 3.04 -6.03
CA THR A 74 -2.69 3.08 -6.57
C THR A 74 -3.29 1.68 -6.54
N VAL A 75 -4.49 1.57 -5.99
CA VAL A 75 -5.28 0.35 -6.00
C VAL A 75 -6.41 0.54 -6.99
N VAL A 76 -6.57 -0.41 -7.89
CA VAL A 76 -7.61 -0.35 -8.91
C VAL A 76 -8.56 -1.54 -8.78
N ALA A 77 -9.83 -1.28 -9.09
CA ALA A 77 -10.81 -2.34 -9.21
C ALA A 77 -10.80 -2.83 -10.67
N ASN A 78 -10.64 -4.15 -10.86
CA ASN A 78 -10.73 -4.75 -12.19
C ASN A 78 -12.12 -5.32 -12.47
N SER A 79 -13.07 -5.05 -11.57
CA SER A 79 -14.49 -5.32 -11.73
C SER A 79 -15.24 -4.32 -10.89
N LYS A 80 -16.58 -4.28 -11.01
CA LYS A 80 -17.36 -3.33 -10.20
C LYS A 80 -17.27 -3.71 -8.73
N VAL A 81 -16.72 -2.80 -7.93
CA VAL A 81 -16.65 -2.91 -6.49
C VAL A 81 -17.34 -1.68 -5.92
N ALA A 82 -18.44 -1.90 -5.21
CA ALA A 82 -19.24 -0.81 -4.67
C ALA A 82 -18.97 -0.62 -3.18
N GLY A 83 -19.00 0.65 -2.76
CA GLY A 83 -18.88 1.00 -1.36
C GLY A 83 -17.49 0.81 -0.79
N LYS A 84 -17.43 0.73 0.54
CA LYS A 84 -16.17 0.60 1.26
C LYS A 84 -15.75 -0.86 1.36
N ARG A 85 -14.47 -1.12 1.13
CA ARG A 85 -13.87 -2.45 1.32
C ARG A 85 -12.62 -2.31 2.18
N ASP A 86 -12.44 -3.25 3.10
CA ASP A 86 -11.23 -3.29 3.94
C ASP A 86 -10.11 -3.94 3.13
N ILE A 87 -8.96 -3.28 3.12
CA ILE A 87 -7.75 -3.78 2.46
C ILE A 87 -6.57 -3.57 3.40
N ALA A 88 -5.43 -4.13 3.05
CA ALA A 88 -4.20 -3.89 3.79
C ALA A 88 -3.02 -3.85 2.84
N PHE A 89 -2.07 -2.96 3.11
CA PHE A 89 -0.77 -3.00 2.47
C PHE A 89 0.14 -3.86 3.33
N VAL A 90 0.86 -4.76 2.71
CA VAL A 90 1.81 -5.63 3.39
C VAL A 90 3.21 -5.25 2.93
N ILE A 91 4.06 -4.90 3.86
CA ILE A 91 5.44 -4.51 3.59
C ILE A 91 6.34 -5.48 4.33
N GLU A 92 7.19 -6.15 3.58
CA GLU A 92 8.05 -7.20 4.14
C GLU A 92 9.48 -7.02 3.66
N ALA A 93 10.42 -7.06 4.60
CA ALA A 93 11.83 -7.05 4.23
C ALA A 93 12.13 -8.32 3.42
N THR A 94 12.89 -8.17 2.34
CA THR A 94 13.16 -9.30 1.44
C THR A 94 13.96 -10.42 2.10
N ASP A 95 14.66 -10.11 3.19
CA ASP A 95 15.39 -11.10 3.99
C ASP A 95 14.54 -11.71 5.12
N GLY A 96 13.27 -11.30 5.23
CA GLY A 96 12.36 -11.80 6.24
C GLY A 96 12.52 -11.21 7.63
N SER A 97 13.38 -10.21 7.79
CA SER A 97 13.70 -9.64 9.10
C SER A 97 12.58 -8.81 9.71
N SER A 98 11.68 -8.27 8.89
CA SER A 98 10.56 -7.47 9.39
C SER A 98 9.36 -7.57 8.45
N ARG A 99 8.17 -7.33 8.99
CA ARG A 99 6.91 -7.35 8.25
C ARG A 99 5.91 -6.46 8.95
N GLU A 100 5.24 -5.61 8.18
CA GLU A 100 4.14 -4.77 8.69
C GLU A 100 2.94 -4.93 7.77
N GLU A 101 1.78 -4.98 8.38
CA GLU A 101 0.51 -5.03 7.65
C GLU A 101 -0.30 -3.83 8.10
N ILE A 102 -0.58 -2.91 7.16
CA ILE A 102 -1.27 -1.65 7.46
C ILE A 102 -2.66 -1.70 6.85
N LYS A 103 -3.67 -1.72 7.71
CA LYS A 103 -5.07 -1.76 7.29
C LYS A 103 -5.52 -0.38 6.86
N THR A 104 -6.27 -0.33 5.77
CA THR A 104 -6.88 0.89 5.28
C THR A 104 -8.17 0.54 4.52
N SER A 105 -8.73 1.49 3.81
CA SER A 105 -9.99 1.29 3.11
C SER A 105 -9.86 1.62 1.65
N PHE A 106 -10.59 0.87 0.83
CA PHE A 106 -10.81 1.17 -0.57
C PHE A 106 -12.27 1.60 -0.73
N PHE A 107 -12.50 2.68 -1.50
CA PHE A 107 -13.85 3.18 -1.75
C PHE A 107 -14.18 3.05 -3.23
N GLY A 108 -15.33 2.43 -3.51
CA GLY A 108 -15.91 2.41 -4.83
C GLY A 108 -17.17 3.25 -4.87
N PRO A 109 -17.82 3.33 -6.04
CA PRO A 109 -19.09 4.05 -6.15
C PRO A 109 -20.14 3.46 -5.21
N THR A 110 -21.06 4.29 -4.72
CA THR A 110 -22.18 3.78 -3.94
C THR A 110 -23.12 2.99 -4.86
N PRO A 111 -23.68 1.88 -4.35
CA PRO A 111 -24.60 1.07 -5.14
C PRO A 111 -25.86 1.84 -5.49
#